data_0aa3f6330f5f37d97934c92042e5ddbc
#
_entry.id   0aa3f6330f5f37d97934c92042e5ddbc
#
_cell.length_a   1.000
_cell.length_b   1.000
_cell.length_c   1.000
_cell.angle_alpha   90.00
_cell.angle_beta   90.00
_cell.angle_gamma   90.00
#
_symmetry.space_group_name_H-M   'P 1'
#
loop_
_entity.id
_entity.type
_entity.pdbx_description
1 polymer ?
#
loop_
_entity_poly.entity_id
_entity_poly.type
_entity_poly.pdbx_seq_one_letter_code
_entity_poly.pdbx_strand_id
1 'polypeptide(L)'
;YLSHAERVIRVLMEHVKDVPHVIGYQLDNETKSYGTAGPRVQAMFVDYLKENFPDINDFNHEFGLDYWSNRVNDWDDFPDVRGTINQSLAAEFCKFQRSLVTKFLSWQADIVREYKRDDQFITQNFDFDWTTHSIGYQSQVDQYDASRCMTVAGADIYHPSNEELTGAEITVCGNISRSLKKDNYLILETEAQGLTPWLPYPGQLRLQAYSHIANGSNSVMYWHWHSIHNAIESYWKGVLSHDFSENETYREAVVIGNEWKKIGSHLKNLKKENKIAIMLDNASLTGFTQFPLENAGANGYNTVMRWFSDALYRLNIEYDMISSKERDFSSYECLIVPALYSAPESLLLALDSYVRNGGHLITTFRSGFSDEYLKIYPDMQPHILHECLGLHYDQFTHPHHVDIVPVQSDVMAAAQKHFSHPDDSAFSLTSSACEWMELITCDTAVPVLKYSHPAYERYAAAAKNQYGNGSTLYFGTMFENDELLESVLLSFLHETGFSGGDLSSDAPHYPLIIKRGINDSGKELCYYLNYSKDPVSVTHHGKNGVELISETAIVCGNKIDLGGWGVAVVEM
;
A
#
# COMPACT_ATOMS: atom_id res chain seq x y z
N TYR A 1 11.77 -30.50 -10.87
CA TYR A 1 12.27 -29.13 -10.78
C TYR A 1 13.05 -28.92 -9.47
N LEU A 2 12.43 -29.06 -8.29
CA LEU A 2 13.04 -28.76 -6.98
C LEU A 2 14.39 -29.45 -6.76
N SER A 3 14.54 -30.75 -7.07
CA SER A 3 15.81 -31.48 -6.91
C SER A 3 16.97 -30.92 -7.76
N HIS A 4 16.65 -30.35 -8.93
CA HIS A 4 17.67 -29.70 -9.77
C HIS A 4 17.99 -28.30 -9.26
N ALA A 5 16.97 -27.52 -8.83
CA ALA A 5 17.16 -26.21 -8.21
C ALA A 5 18.00 -26.33 -6.93
N GLU A 6 17.68 -27.28 -6.04
CA GLU A 6 18.44 -27.54 -4.82
C GLU A 6 19.92 -27.84 -5.12
N ARG A 7 20.18 -28.70 -6.11
CA ARG A 7 21.56 -29.01 -6.51
C ARG A 7 22.32 -27.77 -6.95
N VAL A 8 21.68 -26.89 -7.72
CA VAL A 8 22.31 -25.63 -8.18
C VAL A 8 22.54 -24.68 -7.01
N ILE A 9 21.54 -24.50 -6.14
CA ILE A 9 21.66 -23.63 -4.95
C ILE A 9 22.82 -24.14 -4.06
N ARG A 10 22.88 -25.42 -3.75
CA ARG A 10 23.96 -26.00 -2.91
C ARG A 10 25.33 -25.80 -3.50
N VAL A 11 25.49 -26.00 -4.81
CA VAL A 11 26.80 -25.78 -5.49
C VAL A 11 27.18 -24.29 -5.43
N LEU A 12 26.24 -23.39 -5.66
CA LEU A 12 26.48 -21.94 -5.57
C LEU A 12 26.85 -21.54 -4.14
N MET A 13 26.09 -21.99 -3.16
CA MET A 13 26.31 -21.64 -1.75
C MET A 13 27.66 -22.17 -1.26
N GLU A 14 28.04 -23.41 -1.61
CA GLU A 14 29.37 -23.97 -1.29
C GLU A 14 30.50 -23.12 -1.86
N HIS A 15 30.29 -22.54 -3.06
CA HIS A 15 31.29 -21.70 -3.72
C HIS A 15 31.46 -20.32 -3.07
N VAL A 16 30.34 -19.71 -2.57
CA VAL A 16 30.34 -18.32 -2.13
C VAL A 16 30.30 -18.11 -0.61
N LYS A 17 30.04 -19.15 0.19
CA LYS A 17 29.87 -19.08 1.65
C LYS A 17 31.02 -18.41 2.40
N ASP A 18 32.24 -18.61 1.95
CA ASP A 18 33.47 -18.12 2.58
C ASP A 18 33.97 -16.81 1.95
N VAL A 19 33.25 -16.26 0.95
CA VAL A 19 33.64 -15.01 0.30
C VAL A 19 33.29 -13.83 1.22
N PRO A 20 34.29 -13.07 1.73
CA PRO A 20 34.08 -12.09 2.79
C PRO A 20 33.22 -10.88 2.34
N HIS A 21 33.16 -10.60 1.04
CA HIS A 21 32.40 -9.47 0.47
C HIS A 21 30.95 -9.81 0.13
N VAL A 22 30.53 -11.08 0.26
CA VAL A 22 29.13 -11.45 0.15
C VAL A 22 28.43 -11.11 1.46
N ILE A 23 27.55 -10.11 1.43
CA ILE A 23 26.85 -9.56 2.62
C ILE A 23 25.46 -10.16 2.83
N GLY A 24 24.90 -10.84 1.83
CA GLY A 24 23.58 -11.44 1.91
C GLY A 24 23.18 -12.15 0.63
N TYR A 25 22.02 -12.76 0.65
CA TYR A 25 21.48 -13.57 -0.44
C TYR A 25 20.04 -13.16 -0.76
N GLN A 26 19.79 -12.83 -2.02
CA GLN A 26 18.46 -12.77 -2.59
C GLN A 26 18.09 -14.18 -3.08
N LEU A 27 16.90 -14.67 -2.69
CA LEU A 27 16.52 -16.07 -2.93
C LEU A 27 16.16 -16.33 -4.40
N ASP A 28 15.35 -15.47 -4.99
CA ASP A 28 14.82 -15.60 -6.34
C ASP A 28 14.51 -14.20 -6.89
N ASN A 29 13.84 -14.10 -8.04
CA ASN A 29 13.49 -12.82 -8.64
C ASN A 29 11.98 -12.67 -8.78
N GLU A 30 11.39 -11.63 -8.17
CA GLU A 30 9.96 -11.26 -8.25
C GLU A 30 9.01 -12.46 -8.16
N THR A 31 9.26 -13.34 -7.19
CA THR A 31 8.59 -14.63 -7.09
C THR A 31 7.12 -14.49 -6.75
N LYS A 32 6.27 -14.93 -7.64
CA LYS A 32 4.82 -14.94 -7.50
C LYS A 32 4.23 -16.19 -8.15
N SER A 33 2.93 -16.39 -8.06
CA SER A 33 2.30 -17.63 -8.55
C SER A 33 2.30 -17.77 -10.07
N TYR A 34 2.34 -16.66 -10.81
CA TYR A 34 2.28 -16.63 -12.28
C TYR A 34 1.16 -17.50 -12.87
N GLY A 35 0.05 -17.64 -12.13
CA GLY A 35 -1.05 -18.51 -12.55
C GLY A 35 -0.68 -20.00 -12.58
N THR A 36 0.31 -20.44 -11.76
CA THR A 36 0.73 -21.84 -11.68
C THR A 36 -0.44 -22.78 -11.58
N ALA A 37 -0.57 -23.71 -12.55
CA ALA A 37 -1.66 -24.66 -12.68
C ALA A 37 -1.20 -25.93 -13.38
N GLY A 38 -2.12 -26.88 -13.60
CA GLY A 38 -1.87 -28.13 -14.30
C GLY A 38 -2.16 -29.35 -13.42
N PRO A 39 -2.03 -30.58 -13.94
CA PRO A 39 -2.51 -31.79 -13.25
C PRO A 39 -1.91 -32.01 -11.86
N ARG A 40 -0.62 -31.68 -11.66
CA ARG A 40 0.01 -31.82 -10.34
C ARG A 40 -0.47 -30.76 -9.36
N VAL A 41 -0.62 -29.52 -9.80
CA VAL A 41 -1.12 -28.42 -8.97
C VAL A 41 -2.58 -28.67 -8.61
N GLN A 42 -3.38 -29.19 -9.55
CA GLN A 42 -4.74 -29.62 -9.31
C GLN A 42 -4.81 -30.70 -8.21
N ALA A 43 -3.98 -31.74 -8.30
CA ALA A 43 -3.93 -32.80 -7.28
C ALA A 43 -3.54 -32.23 -5.90
N MET A 44 -2.52 -31.36 -5.84
CA MET A 44 -2.11 -30.70 -4.60
C MET A 44 -3.21 -29.78 -4.03
N PHE A 45 -4.01 -29.14 -4.89
CA PHE A 45 -5.14 -28.34 -4.45
C PHE A 45 -6.25 -29.21 -3.88
N VAL A 46 -6.56 -30.34 -4.51
CA VAL A 46 -7.54 -31.31 -3.96
C VAL A 46 -7.08 -31.84 -2.60
N ASP A 47 -5.80 -32.17 -2.45
CA ASP A 47 -5.25 -32.58 -1.15
C ASP A 47 -5.36 -31.46 -0.10
N TYR A 48 -5.07 -30.23 -0.47
CA TYR A 48 -5.25 -29.04 0.37
C TYR A 48 -6.72 -28.86 0.80
N LEU A 49 -7.67 -29.07 -0.12
CA LEU A 49 -9.10 -29.00 0.21
C LEU A 49 -9.51 -30.14 1.17
N LYS A 50 -9.03 -31.37 0.96
CA LYS A 50 -9.27 -32.50 1.88
C LYS A 50 -8.76 -32.23 3.30
N GLU A 51 -7.60 -31.57 3.42
CA GLU A 51 -7.02 -31.21 4.73
C GLU A 51 -7.88 -30.16 5.45
N ASN A 52 -8.42 -29.19 4.73
CA ASN A 52 -9.23 -28.09 5.30
C ASN A 52 -10.72 -28.48 5.47
N PHE A 53 -11.23 -29.37 4.63
CA PHE A 53 -12.62 -29.84 4.61
C PHE A 53 -12.65 -31.38 4.60
N PRO A 54 -12.46 -32.05 5.74
CA PRO A 54 -12.44 -33.50 5.80
C PRO A 54 -13.74 -34.17 5.34
N ASP A 55 -14.89 -33.50 5.55
CA ASP A 55 -16.18 -33.91 5.00
C ASP A 55 -16.47 -33.15 3.71
N ILE A 56 -16.62 -33.87 2.60
CA ILE A 56 -16.95 -33.30 1.30
C ILE A 56 -18.33 -32.61 1.28
N ASN A 57 -19.23 -32.95 2.20
CA ASN A 57 -20.50 -32.27 2.33
C ASN A 57 -20.33 -30.86 2.91
N ASP A 58 -19.45 -30.71 3.91
CA ASP A 58 -19.12 -29.41 4.47
C ASP A 58 -18.45 -28.52 3.41
N PHE A 59 -17.54 -29.09 2.60
CA PHE A 59 -16.95 -28.40 1.47
C PHE A 59 -18.01 -27.92 0.45
N ASN A 60 -18.92 -28.81 0.02
CA ASN A 60 -19.99 -28.45 -0.90
C ASN A 60 -20.90 -27.36 -0.35
N HIS A 61 -21.21 -27.44 0.96
CA HIS A 61 -22.04 -26.45 1.65
C HIS A 61 -21.34 -25.09 1.74
N GLU A 62 -20.08 -25.09 2.15
CA GLU A 62 -19.31 -23.83 2.34
C GLU A 62 -19.15 -23.07 1.01
N PHE A 63 -18.84 -23.77 -0.06
CA PHE A 63 -18.68 -23.16 -1.38
C PHE A 63 -19.99 -23.05 -2.19
N GLY A 64 -21.14 -23.44 -1.62
CA GLY A 64 -22.45 -23.35 -2.27
C GLY A 64 -22.54 -24.16 -3.57
N LEU A 65 -21.87 -25.31 -3.66
CA LEU A 65 -21.74 -26.09 -4.88
C LEU A 65 -23.02 -26.83 -5.29
N ASP A 66 -24.01 -26.89 -4.43
CA ASP A 66 -25.34 -27.40 -4.81
C ASP A 66 -26.05 -26.49 -5.81
N TYR A 67 -25.66 -25.21 -5.88
CA TYR A 67 -26.19 -24.25 -6.85
C TYR A 67 -25.76 -24.64 -8.28
N TRP A 68 -26.71 -24.71 -9.19
CA TRP A 68 -26.52 -25.15 -10.57
C TRP A 68 -25.86 -26.53 -10.73
N SER A 69 -26.05 -27.43 -9.73
CA SER A 69 -25.56 -28.81 -9.78
C SER A 69 -24.03 -28.93 -9.94
N ASN A 70 -23.28 -28.04 -9.30
CA ASN A 70 -21.80 -28.07 -9.27
C ASN A 70 -21.25 -28.95 -8.14
N ARG A 71 -22.13 -29.64 -7.38
CA ARG A 71 -21.77 -30.50 -6.26
C ARG A 71 -20.72 -31.53 -6.66
N VAL A 72 -19.67 -31.65 -5.85
CA VAL A 72 -18.66 -32.70 -5.96
C VAL A 72 -19.04 -33.84 -5.01
N ASN A 73 -19.24 -35.05 -5.54
CA ASN A 73 -19.67 -36.22 -4.74
C ASN A 73 -18.49 -37.05 -4.24
N ASP A 74 -17.38 -37.04 -4.95
CA ASP A 74 -16.14 -37.72 -4.58
C ASP A 74 -14.95 -36.85 -4.95
N TRP A 75 -13.92 -36.84 -4.13
CA TRP A 75 -12.70 -36.10 -4.38
C TRP A 75 -11.97 -36.54 -5.66
N ASP A 76 -12.13 -37.81 -6.05
CA ASP A 76 -11.53 -38.33 -7.28
C ASP A 76 -12.22 -37.79 -8.54
N ASP A 77 -13.47 -37.30 -8.40
CA ASP A 77 -14.24 -36.66 -9.47
C ASP A 77 -14.11 -35.13 -9.47
N PHE A 78 -13.20 -34.55 -8.68
CA PHE A 78 -13.06 -33.11 -8.57
C PHE A 78 -12.69 -32.50 -9.93
N PRO A 79 -13.49 -31.55 -10.46
CA PRO A 79 -13.27 -30.99 -11.80
C PRO A 79 -12.01 -30.09 -11.82
N ASP A 80 -11.50 -29.83 -13.03
CA ASP A 80 -10.43 -28.83 -13.17
C ASP A 80 -10.91 -27.48 -12.63
N VAL A 81 -10.21 -26.94 -11.62
CA VAL A 81 -10.59 -25.69 -10.95
C VAL A 81 -10.46 -24.48 -11.87
N ARG A 82 -9.63 -24.59 -12.91
CA ARG A 82 -9.45 -23.50 -13.88
C ARG A 82 -10.74 -23.28 -14.68
N GLY A 83 -11.23 -22.05 -14.66
CA GLY A 83 -12.47 -21.69 -15.31
C GLY A 83 -13.73 -22.15 -14.55
N THR A 84 -13.62 -22.49 -13.27
CA THR A 84 -14.79 -22.67 -12.41
C THR A 84 -15.68 -21.43 -12.45
N ILE A 85 -16.98 -21.64 -12.46
CA ILE A 85 -17.97 -20.55 -12.36
C ILE A 85 -18.23 -20.14 -10.91
N ASN A 86 -17.66 -20.86 -9.95
CA ASN A 86 -17.79 -20.55 -8.53
C ASN A 86 -16.62 -19.64 -8.10
N GLN A 87 -16.93 -18.38 -7.84
CA GLN A 87 -15.96 -17.35 -7.49
C GLN A 87 -15.25 -17.62 -6.16
N SER A 88 -15.96 -18.18 -5.18
CA SER A 88 -15.39 -18.58 -3.88
C SER A 88 -14.32 -19.65 -4.07
N LEU A 89 -14.59 -20.65 -4.88
CA LEU A 89 -13.63 -21.72 -5.21
C LEU A 89 -12.45 -21.19 -6.04
N ALA A 90 -12.69 -20.25 -6.96
CA ALA A 90 -11.63 -19.58 -7.71
C ALA A 90 -10.71 -18.77 -6.78
N ALA A 91 -11.27 -18.06 -5.81
CA ALA A 91 -10.53 -17.31 -4.81
C ALA A 91 -9.70 -18.22 -3.89
N GLU A 92 -10.26 -19.34 -3.45
CA GLU A 92 -9.54 -20.33 -2.64
C GLU A 92 -8.37 -20.96 -3.42
N PHE A 93 -8.53 -21.18 -4.72
CA PHE A 93 -7.42 -21.61 -5.57
C PHE A 93 -6.32 -20.54 -5.68
N CYS A 94 -6.64 -19.26 -5.80
CA CYS A 94 -5.67 -18.17 -5.76
C CYS A 94 -4.90 -18.13 -4.43
N LYS A 95 -5.61 -18.30 -3.30
CA LYS A 95 -5.01 -18.40 -1.97
C LYS A 95 -4.06 -19.59 -1.86
N PHE A 96 -4.47 -20.76 -2.38
CA PHE A 96 -3.61 -21.94 -2.46
C PHE A 96 -2.36 -21.68 -3.30
N GLN A 97 -2.48 -21.06 -4.48
CA GLN A 97 -1.35 -20.70 -5.34
C GLN A 97 -0.35 -19.80 -4.62
N ARG A 98 -0.81 -18.78 -3.85
CA ARG A 98 0.06 -17.94 -3.01
C ARG A 98 0.79 -18.76 -1.94
N SER A 99 0.13 -19.77 -1.37
CA SER A 99 0.77 -20.65 -0.38
C SER A 99 1.93 -21.48 -0.98
N LEU A 100 1.85 -21.82 -2.26
CA LEU A 100 2.95 -22.49 -2.97
C LEU A 100 4.18 -21.58 -3.11
N VAL A 101 3.98 -20.29 -3.34
CA VAL A 101 5.06 -19.28 -3.38
C VAL A 101 5.75 -19.20 -2.01
N THR A 102 4.97 -19.07 -0.94
CA THR A 102 5.51 -19.05 0.43
C THR A 102 6.32 -20.29 0.75
N LYS A 103 5.82 -21.49 0.39
CA LYS A 103 6.53 -22.78 0.57
C LYS A 103 7.83 -22.83 -0.24
N PHE A 104 7.81 -22.33 -1.47
CA PHE A 104 8.96 -22.32 -2.36
C PHE A 104 10.09 -21.41 -1.83
N LEU A 105 9.77 -20.19 -1.41
CA LEU A 105 10.73 -19.26 -0.84
C LEU A 105 11.29 -19.77 0.50
N SER A 106 10.43 -20.32 1.37
CA SER A 106 10.87 -20.91 2.63
C SER A 106 11.84 -22.06 2.43
N TRP A 107 11.57 -22.94 1.48
CA TRP A 107 12.44 -24.05 1.13
C TRP A 107 13.81 -23.56 0.63
N GLN A 108 13.87 -22.53 -0.22
CA GLN A 108 15.14 -21.94 -0.64
C GLN A 108 15.90 -21.32 0.54
N ALA A 109 15.20 -20.56 1.38
CA ALA A 109 15.79 -19.95 2.56
C ALA A 109 16.39 -20.98 3.53
N ASP A 110 15.76 -22.13 3.69
CA ASP A 110 16.26 -23.22 4.54
C ASP A 110 17.59 -23.78 4.01
N ILE A 111 17.70 -23.98 2.70
CA ILE A 111 18.97 -24.42 2.08
C ILE A 111 20.06 -23.34 2.28
N VAL A 112 19.73 -22.06 2.06
CA VAL A 112 20.69 -20.95 2.24
C VAL A 112 21.17 -20.87 3.69
N ARG A 113 20.31 -21.10 4.68
CA ARG A 113 20.66 -21.09 6.10
C ARG A 113 21.71 -22.13 6.49
N GLU A 114 21.80 -23.25 5.77
CA GLU A 114 22.82 -24.29 6.03
C GLU A 114 24.26 -23.79 5.73
N TYR A 115 24.40 -22.74 4.94
CA TYR A 115 25.69 -22.25 4.42
C TYR A 115 26.03 -20.81 4.86
N LYS A 116 25.02 -19.95 5.00
CA LYS A 116 25.25 -18.52 5.28
C LYS A 116 25.94 -18.31 6.64
N ARG A 117 26.75 -17.26 6.74
CA ARG A 117 27.27 -16.74 8.01
C ARG A 117 26.20 -15.95 8.76
N ASP A 118 26.41 -15.74 10.06
CA ASP A 118 25.47 -15.01 10.91
C ASP A 118 25.33 -13.53 10.51
N ASP A 119 26.39 -12.92 9.98
CA ASP A 119 26.43 -11.53 9.51
C ASP A 119 25.73 -11.31 8.15
N GLN A 120 25.33 -12.37 7.46
CA GLN A 120 24.70 -12.28 6.14
C GLN A 120 23.18 -12.30 6.25
N PHE A 121 22.53 -11.43 5.51
CA PHE A 121 21.07 -11.39 5.42
C PHE A 121 20.51 -12.35 4.34
N ILE A 122 19.22 -12.66 4.47
CA ILE A 122 18.40 -13.31 3.44
C ILE A 122 17.29 -12.34 3.07
N THR A 123 17.07 -12.13 1.79
CA THR A 123 16.06 -11.25 1.25
C THR A 123 15.42 -11.82 -0.01
N GLN A 124 14.38 -11.16 -0.48
CA GLN A 124 13.69 -11.38 -1.75
C GLN A 124 13.23 -10.02 -2.29
N ASN A 125 13.37 -9.81 -3.59
CA ASN A 125 12.83 -8.64 -4.26
C ASN A 125 11.36 -8.87 -4.59
N PHE A 126 10.47 -8.35 -3.75
CA PHE A 126 9.04 -8.36 -4.02
C PHE A 126 8.67 -7.24 -4.98
N ASP A 127 7.98 -7.59 -6.05
CA ASP A 127 7.30 -6.63 -6.91
C ASP A 127 5.90 -6.28 -6.36
N PHE A 128 5.27 -5.31 -6.99
CA PHE A 128 3.94 -4.82 -6.65
C PHE A 128 2.97 -5.10 -7.79
N ASP A 129 1.68 -4.89 -7.54
CA ASP A 129 0.70 -4.94 -8.60
C ASP A 129 1.02 -3.86 -9.64
N TRP A 130 0.79 -4.19 -10.91
CA TRP A 130 1.40 -3.49 -12.02
C TRP A 130 0.38 -3.10 -13.09
N THR A 131 0.41 -1.85 -13.52
CA THR A 131 -0.26 -1.40 -14.75
C THR A 131 0.76 -0.95 -15.80
N THR A 132 1.43 0.17 -15.55
CA THR A 132 2.61 0.67 -16.27
C THR A 132 3.79 0.90 -15.32
N HIS A 133 3.53 0.86 -14.03
CA HIS A 133 4.44 1.03 -12.90
C HIS A 133 3.85 0.31 -11.67
N SER A 134 4.56 0.31 -10.55
CA SER A 134 4.09 -0.26 -9.28
C SER A 134 2.91 0.54 -8.73
N ILE A 135 1.75 -0.09 -8.57
CA ILE A 135 0.53 0.61 -8.14
C ILE A 135 0.06 0.25 -6.73
N GLY A 136 0.46 -0.90 -6.20
CA GLY A 136 -0.04 -1.33 -4.89
C GLY A 136 0.23 -2.78 -4.57
N TYR A 137 -0.59 -3.35 -3.69
CA TYR A 137 -0.40 -4.67 -3.10
C TYR A 137 -0.51 -5.79 -4.14
N GLN A 138 0.45 -6.73 -4.13
CA GLN A 138 0.56 -7.80 -5.12
C GLN A 138 -0.48 -8.90 -4.88
N SER A 139 -1.24 -9.25 -5.93
CA SER A 139 -2.31 -10.26 -5.86
C SER A 139 -1.82 -11.71 -5.90
N GLN A 140 -0.62 -11.95 -6.46
CA GLN A 140 -0.13 -13.31 -6.75
C GLN A 140 0.85 -13.85 -5.71
N VAL A 141 1.14 -13.13 -4.65
CA VAL A 141 1.92 -13.54 -3.49
C VAL A 141 1.34 -12.95 -2.23
N ASP A 142 1.34 -13.71 -1.13
CA ASP A 142 1.16 -13.14 0.19
C ASP A 142 2.53 -12.70 0.71
N GLN A 143 2.86 -11.42 0.52
CA GLN A 143 4.17 -10.87 0.86
C GLN A 143 4.44 -10.96 2.38
N TYR A 144 3.42 -10.85 3.24
CA TYR A 144 3.59 -11.01 4.68
C TYR A 144 3.99 -12.43 5.07
N ASP A 145 3.35 -13.46 4.50
CA ASP A 145 3.70 -14.85 4.78
C ASP A 145 5.04 -15.22 4.13
N ALA A 146 5.25 -14.82 2.88
CA ALA A 146 6.48 -15.10 2.14
C ALA A 146 7.71 -14.46 2.79
N SER A 147 7.59 -13.25 3.34
CA SER A 147 8.70 -12.55 4.01
C SER A 147 9.13 -13.17 5.34
N ARG A 148 8.34 -14.06 5.94
CA ARG A 148 8.68 -14.68 7.25
C ARG A 148 10.03 -15.41 7.22
N CYS A 149 10.38 -16.04 6.11
CA CYS A 149 11.64 -16.76 5.95
C CYS A 149 12.86 -15.84 5.73
N MET A 150 12.66 -14.55 5.54
CA MET A 150 13.71 -13.56 5.28
C MET A 150 14.14 -12.83 6.55
N THR A 151 15.37 -12.32 6.56
CA THR A 151 15.90 -11.50 7.66
C THR A 151 15.63 -10.01 7.43
N VAL A 152 15.58 -9.58 6.17
CA VAL A 152 15.24 -8.22 5.76
C VAL A 152 14.30 -8.25 4.55
N ALA A 153 13.33 -7.39 4.51
CA ALA A 153 12.46 -7.24 3.35
C ALA A 153 13.21 -6.55 2.20
N GLY A 154 12.96 -7.00 0.98
CA GLY A 154 13.44 -6.36 -0.24
C GLY A 154 12.29 -6.09 -1.19
N ALA A 155 12.43 -5.09 -2.04
CA ALA A 155 11.37 -4.67 -2.95
C ALA A 155 11.92 -4.06 -4.23
N ASP A 156 11.13 -4.21 -5.30
CA ASP A 156 11.32 -3.56 -6.58
C ASP A 156 10.21 -2.54 -6.77
N ILE A 157 10.59 -1.26 -6.70
CA ILE A 157 9.63 -0.17 -6.80
C ILE A 157 9.94 0.64 -8.05
N TYR A 158 9.07 0.52 -9.03
CA TYR A 158 9.10 1.27 -10.27
C TYR A 158 7.98 2.31 -10.29
N HIS A 159 8.30 3.52 -10.73
CA HIS A 159 7.39 4.66 -10.70
C HIS A 159 7.60 5.57 -11.91
N PRO A 160 6.66 6.42 -12.27
CA PRO A 160 6.85 7.40 -13.33
C PRO A 160 7.99 8.38 -13.05
N SER A 161 8.56 8.94 -14.13
CA SER A 161 9.47 10.10 -14.10
C SER A 161 8.89 11.23 -14.94
N ASN A 162 9.65 12.31 -15.14
CA ASN A 162 9.25 13.54 -15.85
C ASN A 162 8.04 14.24 -15.19
N GLU A 163 7.03 14.67 -15.96
CA GLU A 163 5.85 15.36 -15.44
C GLU A 163 4.96 14.47 -14.56
N GLU A 164 5.10 13.15 -14.68
CA GLU A 164 4.27 12.17 -13.95
C GLU A 164 4.85 11.79 -12.59
N LEU A 165 6.06 12.27 -12.25
CA LEU A 165 6.69 11.95 -10.97
C LEU A 165 5.98 12.65 -9.81
N THR A 166 5.29 11.87 -8.98
CA THR A 166 4.62 12.35 -7.76
C THR A 166 5.28 11.91 -6.46
N GLY A 167 5.98 10.75 -6.46
CA GLY A 167 6.54 10.10 -5.28
C GLY A 167 5.53 9.29 -4.44
N ALA A 168 4.27 9.26 -4.85
CA ALA A 168 3.22 8.50 -4.16
C ALA A 168 3.49 6.98 -4.23
N GLU A 169 3.94 6.46 -5.37
CA GLU A 169 4.35 5.06 -5.58
C GLU A 169 5.49 4.67 -4.65
N ILE A 170 6.52 5.51 -4.55
CA ILE A 170 7.65 5.32 -3.63
C ILE A 170 7.15 5.21 -2.19
N THR A 171 6.18 6.03 -1.82
CA THR A 171 5.62 6.05 -0.47
C THR A 171 4.77 4.82 -0.18
N VAL A 172 3.79 4.50 -1.02
CA VAL A 172 2.87 3.39 -0.76
C VAL A 172 3.60 2.05 -0.79
N CYS A 173 4.41 1.80 -1.84
CA CYS A 173 5.16 0.55 -1.97
C CYS A 173 6.28 0.42 -0.92
N GLY A 174 6.93 1.54 -0.57
CA GLY A 174 7.90 1.59 0.52
C GLY A 174 7.28 1.29 1.89
N ASN A 175 6.08 1.83 2.18
CA ASN A 175 5.37 1.53 3.41
C ASN A 175 4.90 0.06 3.48
N ILE A 176 4.46 -0.53 2.35
CA ILE A 176 4.18 -1.98 2.26
C ILE A 176 5.46 -2.76 2.60
N SER A 177 6.59 -2.46 1.96
CA SER A 177 7.86 -3.14 2.17
C SER A 177 8.33 -3.07 3.62
N ARG A 178 8.27 -1.89 4.25
CA ARG A 178 8.63 -1.69 5.65
C ARG A 178 7.74 -2.51 6.58
N SER A 179 6.45 -2.62 6.28
CA SER A 179 5.50 -3.35 7.11
C SER A 179 5.75 -4.86 7.18
N LEU A 180 6.37 -5.46 6.15
CA LEU A 180 6.60 -6.90 6.07
C LEU A 180 7.45 -7.44 7.22
N LYS A 181 8.40 -6.63 7.71
CA LYS A 181 9.27 -6.97 8.85
C LYS A 181 9.11 -6.01 10.02
N LYS A 182 8.24 -4.98 9.88
CA LYS A 182 8.10 -3.86 10.83
C LYS A 182 9.46 -3.20 11.11
N ASP A 183 10.29 -3.11 10.06
CA ASP A 183 11.66 -2.59 10.13
C ASP A 183 12.09 -2.02 8.77
N ASN A 184 13.30 -1.45 8.71
CA ASN A 184 13.90 -0.97 7.48
C ASN A 184 13.97 -2.09 6.43
N TYR A 185 13.97 -1.71 5.17
CA TYR A 185 13.93 -2.61 4.02
C TYR A 185 15.01 -2.22 2.99
N LEU A 186 15.13 -3.00 1.93
CA LEU A 186 16.04 -2.75 0.83
C LEU A 186 15.25 -2.49 -0.46
N ILE A 187 15.60 -1.43 -1.19
CA ILE A 187 15.26 -1.33 -2.61
C ILE A 187 16.31 -2.10 -3.37
N LEU A 188 15.88 -3.21 -3.97
CA LEU A 188 16.72 -4.13 -4.75
C LEU A 188 16.65 -3.81 -6.24
N GLU A 189 15.53 -3.22 -6.68
CA GLU A 189 15.39 -2.65 -8.02
C GLU A 189 14.56 -1.37 -7.99
N THR A 190 15.01 -0.40 -8.78
CA THR A 190 14.23 0.77 -9.21
C THR A 190 14.79 1.28 -10.53
N GLU A 191 14.04 2.08 -11.27
CA GLU A 191 14.53 2.61 -12.54
C GLU A 191 15.70 3.58 -12.36
N ALA A 192 16.64 3.53 -13.32
CA ALA A 192 17.62 4.58 -13.54
C ALA A 192 17.06 5.63 -14.51
N GLN A 193 16.96 5.30 -15.80
CA GLN A 193 16.27 6.10 -16.81
C GLN A 193 14.84 5.60 -17.07
N GLY A 194 14.54 4.35 -16.70
CA GLY A 194 13.23 3.71 -16.87
C GLY A 194 12.90 3.29 -18.30
N LEU A 195 11.69 2.79 -18.49
CA LEU A 195 11.12 2.49 -19.80
C LEU A 195 10.83 3.78 -20.57
N THR A 196 10.77 3.67 -21.89
CA THR A 196 10.11 4.69 -22.71
C THR A 196 8.62 4.75 -22.31
N PRO A 197 8.02 5.91 -22.01
CA PRO A 197 8.52 7.27 -22.26
C PRO A 197 9.29 7.92 -21.09
N TRP A 198 9.56 7.25 -20.01
CA TRP A 198 10.15 7.85 -18.81
C TRP A 198 11.63 8.18 -19.02
N LEU A 199 11.98 9.40 -18.70
CA LEU A 199 13.36 9.87 -18.60
C LEU A 199 13.38 10.94 -17.50
N PRO A 200 14.09 10.73 -16.39
CA PRO A 200 14.13 11.69 -15.30
C PRO A 200 14.62 13.06 -15.77
N TYR A 201 13.96 14.11 -15.33
CA TYR A 201 14.49 15.47 -15.44
C TYR A 201 15.65 15.69 -14.48
N PRO A 202 16.55 16.64 -14.74
CA PRO A 202 17.63 16.97 -13.83
C PRO A 202 17.12 17.26 -12.40
N GLY A 203 17.65 16.54 -11.40
CA GLY A 203 17.24 16.58 -10.01
C GLY A 203 16.27 15.47 -9.62
N GLN A 204 15.56 14.85 -10.55
CA GLN A 204 14.56 13.84 -10.24
C GLN A 204 15.16 12.52 -9.73
N LEU A 205 16.25 12.03 -10.32
CA LEU A 205 16.89 10.80 -9.84
C LEU A 205 17.35 10.95 -8.39
N ARG A 206 17.90 12.12 -8.06
CA ARG A 206 18.31 12.44 -6.69
C ARG A 206 17.11 12.52 -5.75
N LEU A 207 16.04 13.20 -6.13
CA LEU A 207 14.80 13.28 -5.36
C LEU A 207 14.21 11.89 -5.09
N GLN A 208 14.13 11.03 -6.10
CA GLN A 208 13.66 9.64 -5.99
C GLN A 208 14.51 8.86 -4.98
N ALA A 209 15.83 8.92 -5.11
CA ALA A 209 16.75 8.22 -4.22
C ALA A 209 16.57 8.64 -2.74
N TYR A 210 16.50 9.94 -2.47
CA TYR A 210 16.23 10.44 -1.13
C TYR A 210 14.82 10.10 -0.63
N SER A 211 13.84 10.00 -1.51
CA SER A 211 12.48 9.59 -1.14
C SER A 211 12.42 8.14 -0.67
N HIS A 212 13.15 7.22 -1.30
CA HIS A 212 13.28 5.85 -0.82
C HIS A 212 13.89 5.78 0.58
N ILE A 213 14.99 6.52 0.80
CA ILE A 213 15.64 6.60 2.12
C ILE A 213 14.71 7.22 3.16
N ALA A 214 14.00 8.29 2.82
CA ALA A 214 13.04 8.97 3.70
C ALA A 214 11.85 8.08 4.12
N ASN A 215 11.52 7.05 3.33
CA ASN A 215 10.54 6.03 3.68
C ASN A 215 11.11 4.88 4.53
N GLY A 216 12.42 4.86 4.78
CA GLY A 216 13.08 3.85 5.61
C GLY A 216 13.82 2.76 4.85
N SER A 217 14.08 2.93 3.56
CA SER A 217 15.00 2.03 2.84
C SER A 217 16.45 2.25 3.26
N ASN A 218 17.22 1.15 3.32
CA ASN A 218 18.67 1.19 3.55
C ASN A 218 19.49 1.01 2.25
N SER A 219 18.84 0.90 1.10
CA SER A 219 19.50 0.79 -0.20
C SER A 219 18.66 1.42 -1.32
N VAL A 220 19.35 1.78 -2.39
CA VAL A 220 18.72 2.07 -3.68
C VAL A 220 19.59 1.40 -4.74
N MET A 221 19.06 0.38 -5.40
CA MET A 221 19.74 -0.35 -6.47
C MET A 221 19.00 -0.10 -7.78
N TYR A 222 19.75 0.34 -8.78
CA TYR A 222 19.16 0.68 -10.08
C TYR A 222 19.13 -0.52 -11.01
N TRP A 223 18.01 -0.78 -11.64
CA TRP A 223 17.90 -1.60 -12.82
C TRP A 223 18.08 -0.70 -14.05
N HIS A 224 19.24 -0.70 -14.71
CA HIS A 224 20.46 -1.43 -14.34
C HIS A 224 21.73 -0.60 -14.70
N TRP A 225 22.91 -1.23 -14.66
CA TRP A 225 24.18 -0.51 -14.87
C TRP A 225 24.27 0.18 -16.24
N HIS A 226 23.94 -0.55 -17.32
CA HIS A 226 23.92 0.02 -18.68
C HIS A 226 22.66 -0.42 -19.41
N SER A 227 22.24 0.36 -20.40
CA SER A 227 21.07 0.01 -21.23
C SER A 227 21.27 -1.31 -21.99
N ILE A 228 20.28 -2.19 -22.01
CA ILE A 228 20.36 -3.55 -22.58
C ILE A 228 20.38 -3.48 -24.12
N HIS A 229 21.27 -4.27 -24.75
CA HIS A 229 21.48 -4.24 -26.20
C HIS A 229 20.52 -5.12 -26.99
N ASN A 230 19.88 -6.09 -26.36
CA ASN A 230 19.00 -7.03 -27.05
C ASN A 230 17.97 -7.64 -26.07
N ALA A 231 17.09 -8.47 -26.59
CA ALA A 231 15.97 -9.09 -25.90
C ALA A 231 14.82 -8.11 -25.59
N ILE A 232 13.87 -8.54 -24.76
CA ILE A 232 12.62 -7.82 -24.50
C ILE A 232 12.83 -6.47 -23.79
N GLU A 233 13.91 -6.35 -23.01
CA GLU A 233 14.22 -5.14 -22.24
C GLU A 233 15.19 -4.17 -22.92
N SER A 234 15.35 -4.25 -24.23
CA SER A 234 16.25 -3.36 -24.99
C SER A 234 15.93 -1.86 -24.84
N TYR A 235 14.69 -1.53 -24.50
CA TYR A 235 14.24 -0.17 -24.24
C TYR A 235 14.15 0.19 -22.75
N TRP A 236 14.57 -0.72 -21.86
CA TRP A 236 14.77 -0.41 -20.46
C TRP A 236 16.17 0.19 -20.29
N LYS A 237 16.21 1.49 -20.02
CA LYS A 237 17.45 2.26 -20.04
C LYS A 237 18.12 2.27 -18.67
N GLY A 238 19.39 1.90 -18.63
CA GLY A 238 20.20 1.83 -17.42
C GLY A 238 20.83 3.16 -17.01
N VAL A 239 21.74 3.10 -16.05
CA VAL A 239 22.52 4.26 -15.59
C VAL A 239 23.41 4.78 -16.73
N LEU A 240 24.09 3.90 -17.47
CA LEU A 240 24.83 4.23 -18.68
C LEU A 240 23.97 4.05 -19.93
N SER A 241 24.33 4.79 -20.99
CA SER A 241 23.72 4.66 -22.32
C SER A 241 24.05 3.30 -22.97
N HIS A 242 23.43 2.99 -24.13
CA HIS A 242 23.70 1.75 -24.86
C HIS A 242 25.16 1.62 -25.33
N ASP A 243 25.84 2.73 -25.61
CA ASP A 243 27.24 2.78 -25.98
C ASP A 243 28.20 2.86 -24.78
N PHE A 244 27.69 2.63 -23.57
CA PHE A 244 28.38 2.76 -22.28
C PHE A 244 28.89 4.18 -21.98
N SER A 245 28.44 5.18 -22.70
CA SER A 245 28.78 6.55 -22.39
C SER A 245 28.09 7.07 -21.15
N GLU A 246 28.77 7.98 -20.46
CA GLU A 246 28.20 8.75 -19.36
C GLU A 246 27.14 9.73 -19.90
N ASN A 247 25.99 9.71 -19.26
CA ASN A 247 24.86 10.60 -19.56
C ASN A 247 24.47 11.41 -18.31
N GLU A 248 23.40 12.18 -18.39
CA GLU A 248 22.93 13.01 -17.27
C GLU A 248 22.54 12.16 -16.05
N THR A 249 21.88 11.03 -16.26
CA THR A 249 21.50 10.07 -15.19
C THR A 249 22.73 9.54 -14.46
N TYR A 250 23.80 9.19 -15.18
CA TYR A 250 25.06 8.76 -14.57
C TYR A 250 25.69 9.88 -13.73
N ARG A 251 25.74 11.11 -14.24
CA ARG A 251 26.28 12.25 -13.49
C ARG A 251 25.50 12.51 -12.21
N GLU A 252 24.18 12.41 -12.26
CA GLU A 252 23.33 12.57 -11.08
C GLU A 252 23.52 11.43 -10.08
N ALA A 253 23.66 10.18 -10.53
CA ALA A 253 24.00 9.05 -9.68
C ALA A 253 25.35 9.23 -8.97
N VAL A 254 26.34 9.85 -9.63
CA VAL A 254 27.63 10.23 -9.01
C VAL A 254 27.43 11.29 -7.91
N VAL A 255 26.55 12.27 -8.12
CA VAL A 255 26.21 13.27 -7.09
C VAL A 255 25.63 12.58 -5.87
N ILE A 256 24.61 11.72 -6.05
CA ILE A 256 23.97 10.94 -4.98
C ILE A 256 25.02 10.13 -4.21
N GLY A 257 25.86 9.37 -4.90
CA GLY A 257 26.91 8.55 -4.30
C GLY A 257 27.92 9.36 -3.47
N ASN A 258 28.29 10.56 -3.93
CA ASN A 258 29.21 11.44 -3.21
C ASN A 258 28.55 12.07 -1.97
N GLU A 259 27.29 12.47 -2.04
CA GLU A 259 26.52 12.93 -0.89
C GLU A 259 26.41 11.82 0.16
N TRP A 260 26.01 10.62 -0.24
CA TRP A 260 25.82 9.50 0.70
C TRP A 260 27.12 8.98 1.31
N LYS A 261 28.26 9.14 0.65
CA LYS A 261 29.57 8.90 1.30
C LYS A 261 29.82 9.81 2.51
N LYS A 262 29.29 11.05 2.47
CA LYS A 262 29.44 12.00 3.58
C LYS A 262 28.38 11.79 4.67
N ILE A 263 27.12 11.68 4.28
CA ILE A 263 25.99 11.75 5.22
C ILE A 263 25.26 10.41 5.44
N GLY A 264 25.62 9.34 4.73
CA GLY A 264 24.90 8.06 4.78
C GLY A 264 24.82 7.42 6.18
N SER A 265 25.83 7.67 7.03
CA SER A 265 25.79 7.24 8.45
C SER A 265 24.67 7.91 9.26
N HIS A 266 24.22 9.09 8.85
CA HIS A 266 23.10 9.81 9.45
C HIS A 266 21.73 9.33 8.92
N LEU A 267 21.69 8.81 7.70
CA LEU A 267 20.44 8.48 7.00
C LEU A 267 19.93 7.04 7.24
N LYS A 268 20.85 6.11 7.56
CA LYS A 268 20.52 4.69 7.68
C LYS A 268 19.63 4.36 8.86
N ASN A 269 18.90 3.27 8.75
CA ASN A 269 18.03 2.70 9.81
C ASN A 269 17.00 3.69 10.36
N LEU A 270 16.43 4.51 9.47
CA LEU A 270 15.42 5.50 9.83
C LEU A 270 14.18 4.82 10.43
N LYS A 271 13.89 5.09 11.69
CA LYS A 271 12.69 4.57 12.38
C LYS A 271 11.53 5.55 12.20
N LYS A 272 10.36 4.99 11.90
CA LYS A 272 9.11 5.74 11.73
C LYS A 272 8.21 5.50 12.94
N GLU A 273 7.47 6.52 13.36
CA GLU A 273 6.51 6.47 14.46
C GLU A 273 5.17 7.06 14.02
N ASN A 274 4.51 6.36 13.12
CA ASN A 274 3.25 6.82 12.56
C ASN A 274 2.07 6.48 13.48
N LYS A 275 1.05 7.34 13.49
CA LYS A 275 -0.15 7.20 14.34
C LYS A 275 -1.38 6.75 13.58
N ILE A 276 -1.29 6.65 12.27
CA ILE A 276 -2.33 6.14 11.39
C ILE A 276 -1.78 4.98 10.55
N ALA A 277 -2.60 3.98 10.31
CA ALA A 277 -2.24 2.86 9.45
C ALA A 277 -3.35 2.53 8.46
N ILE A 278 -2.95 2.01 7.29
CA ILE A 278 -3.85 1.46 6.27
C ILE A 278 -3.71 -0.06 6.30
N MET A 279 -4.85 -0.77 6.41
CA MET A 279 -4.88 -2.23 6.42
C MET A 279 -4.84 -2.80 5.01
N LEU A 280 -4.04 -3.84 4.82
CA LEU A 280 -3.93 -4.61 3.58
C LEU A 280 -4.49 -6.02 3.78
N ASP A 281 -5.32 -6.47 2.84
CA ASP A 281 -5.93 -7.79 2.85
C ASP A 281 -5.90 -8.49 1.49
N ASN A 282 -5.20 -9.64 1.43
CA ASN A 282 -5.11 -10.45 0.21
C ASN A 282 -6.44 -11.13 -0.16
N ALA A 283 -7.28 -11.45 0.82
CA ALA A 283 -8.56 -12.09 0.55
C ALA A 283 -9.53 -11.09 -0.13
N SER A 284 -9.61 -9.87 0.41
CA SER A 284 -10.38 -8.79 -0.21
C SER A 284 -9.85 -8.43 -1.59
N LEU A 285 -8.51 -8.32 -1.76
CA LEU A 285 -7.92 -8.08 -3.08
C LEU A 285 -8.34 -9.16 -4.08
N THR A 286 -8.30 -10.45 -3.68
CA THR A 286 -8.76 -11.56 -4.51
C THR A 286 -10.27 -11.48 -4.76
N GLY A 287 -11.06 -11.10 -3.74
CA GLY A 287 -12.50 -10.88 -3.88
C GLY A 287 -12.83 -9.84 -4.95
N PHE A 288 -12.07 -8.75 -5.00
CA PHE A 288 -12.23 -7.73 -6.06
C PHE A 288 -11.81 -8.20 -7.45
N THR A 289 -10.92 -9.19 -7.59
CA THR A 289 -10.67 -9.82 -8.90
C THR A 289 -11.82 -10.72 -9.34
N GLN A 290 -12.56 -11.30 -8.40
CA GLN A 290 -13.72 -12.15 -8.69
C GLN A 290 -15.01 -11.32 -8.90
N PHE A 291 -15.15 -10.22 -8.19
CA PHE A 291 -16.27 -9.29 -8.25
C PHE A 291 -15.75 -7.86 -8.48
N PRO A 292 -15.27 -7.56 -9.68
CA PRO A 292 -14.58 -6.31 -9.99
C PRO A 292 -15.47 -5.08 -9.82
N LEU A 293 -14.84 -3.92 -9.62
CA LEU A 293 -15.48 -2.62 -9.76
C LEU A 293 -15.69 -2.27 -11.24
N GLU A 294 -16.57 -1.30 -11.50
CA GLU A 294 -17.01 -1.01 -12.88
C GLU A 294 -15.86 -0.48 -13.75
N ASN A 295 -15.16 0.55 -13.31
CA ASN A 295 -14.09 1.19 -14.10
C ASN A 295 -12.70 0.69 -13.69
N ALA A 296 -12.43 0.54 -12.40
CA ALA A 296 -11.16 0.04 -11.89
C ALA A 296 -10.94 -1.46 -12.19
N GLY A 297 -12.00 -2.20 -12.50
CA GLY A 297 -11.90 -3.62 -12.85
C GLY A 297 -11.25 -4.44 -11.75
N ALA A 298 -10.32 -5.32 -12.14
CA ALA A 298 -9.59 -6.19 -11.22
C ALA A 298 -8.66 -5.43 -10.25
N ASN A 299 -8.28 -4.19 -10.58
CA ASN A 299 -7.44 -3.34 -9.72
C ASN A 299 -8.24 -2.62 -8.63
N GLY A 300 -9.55 -2.88 -8.53
CA GLY A 300 -10.47 -2.16 -7.66
C GLY A 300 -10.01 -2.04 -6.21
N TYR A 301 -9.45 -3.10 -5.62
CA TYR A 301 -8.93 -3.05 -4.26
C TYR A 301 -7.78 -2.04 -4.12
N ASN A 302 -6.78 -2.12 -5.00
CA ASN A 302 -5.65 -1.19 -5.00
C ASN A 302 -6.10 0.24 -5.31
N THR A 303 -7.09 0.44 -6.15
CA THR A 303 -7.69 1.75 -6.43
C THR A 303 -8.28 2.37 -5.16
N VAL A 304 -9.06 1.61 -4.39
CA VAL A 304 -9.65 2.12 -3.13
C VAL A 304 -8.56 2.33 -2.06
N MET A 305 -7.57 1.46 -1.97
CA MET A 305 -6.44 1.64 -1.06
C MET A 305 -5.63 2.90 -1.41
N ARG A 306 -5.34 3.11 -2.71
CA ARG A 306 -4.62 4.28 -3.22
C ARG A 306 -5.41 5.58 -3.00
N TRP A 307 -6.73 5.55 -3.07
CA TRP A 307 -7.57 6.71 -2.81
C TRP A 307 -7.27 7.35 -1.45
N PHE A 308 -7.07 6.54 -0.41
CA PHE A 308 -6.67 7.02 0.92
C PHE A 308 -5.17 7.29 1.04
N SER A 309 -4.32 6.39 0.54
CA SER A 309 -2.88 6.55 0.68
C SER A 309 -2.37 7.79 -0.04
N ASP A 310 -2.92 8.10 -1.20
CA ASP A 310 -2.55 9.28 -1.98
C ASP A 310 -3.08 10.58 -1.34
N ALA A 311 -4.28 10.55 -0.75
CA ALA A 311 -4.79 11.69 0.03
C ALA A 311 -3.92 11.98 1.26
N LEU A 312 -3.56 10.97 2.05
CA LEU A 312 -2.64 11.15 3.19
C LEU A 312 -1.28 11.65 2.74
N TYR A 313 -0.77 11.13 1.61
CA TYR A 313 0.50 11.57 1.02
C TYR A 313 0.47 13.06 0.66
N ARG A 314 -0.58 13.52 -0.06
CA ARG A 314 -0.74 14.93 -0.43
C ARG A 314 -0.87 15.85 0.79
N LEU A 315 -1.48 15.37 1.86
CA LEU A 315 -1.64 16.07 3.14
C LEU A 315 -0.40 16.02 4.05
N ASN A 316 0.70 15.37 3.64
CA ASN A 316 1.87 15.13 4.49
C ASN A 316 1.56 14.40 5.81
N ILE A 317 0.54 13.57 5.83
CA ILE A 317 0.23 12.67 6.95
C ILE A 317 0.91 11.34 6.69
N GLU A 318 1.99 11.06 7.42
CA GLU A 318 2.71 9.79 7.29
C GLU A 318 1.92 8.65 7.92
N TYR A 319 1.94 7.49 7.27
CA TYR A 319 1.15 6.32 7.66
C TYR A 319 1.96 5.02 7.54
N ASP A 320 1.55 4.02 8.30
CA ASP A 320 2.03 2.65 8.15
C ASP A 320 1.06 1.81 7.32
N MET A 321 1.57 0.69 6.80
CA MET A 321 0.73 -0.39 6.31
C MET A 321 0.70 -1.51 7.34
N ILE A 322 -0.44 -2.20 7.49
CA ILE A 322 -0.58 -3.34 8.38
C ILE A 322 -1.32 -4.49 7.70
N SER A 323 -1.01 -5.71 8.11
CA SER A 323 -1.73 -6.89 7.60
C SER A 323 -3.08 -7.06 8.27
N SER A 324 -4.10 -7.51 7.53
CA SER A 324 -5.38 -7.99 8.07
C SER A 324 -5.25 -9.18 9.02
N LYS A 325 -4.07 -9.79 9.13
CA LYS A 325 -3.75 -10.85 10.11
C LYS A 325 -3.47 -10.31 11.51
N GLU A 326 -3.19 -9.01 11.66
CA GLU A 326 -3.03 -8.35 12.96
C GLU A 326 -4.35 -8.29 13.71
N ARG A 327 -4.27 -8.31 15.05
CA ARG A 327 -5.43 -8.16 15.94
C ARG A 327 -5.20 -7.13 17.04
N ASP A 328 -3.96 -6.68 17.23
CA ASP A 328 -3.60 -5.60 18.14
C ASP A 328 -3.30 -4.33 17.35
N PHE A 329 -4.16 -3.35 17.48
CA PHE A 329 -4.09 -2.07 16.78
C PHE A 329 -3.78 -0.91 17.74
N SER A 330 -3.45 -1.21 18.99
CA SER A 330 -3.33 -0.23 20.09
C SER A 330 -2.22 0.82 19.89
N SER A 331 -1.27 0.57 18.98
CA SER A 331 -0.20 1.50 18.61
C SER A 331 -0.68 2.66 17.72
N TYR A 332 -1.85 2.54 17.10
CA TYR A 332 -2.40 3.52 16.18
C TYR A 332 -3.59 4.26 16.78
N GLU A 333 -3.65 5.57 16.55
CA GLU A 333 -4.79 6.41 16.91
C GLU A 333 -5.93 6.25 15.89
N CYS A 334 -5.59 6.03 14.62
CA CYS A 334 -6.55 5.86 13.54
C CYS A 334 -6.16 4.69 12.64
N LEU A 335 -7.15 3.88 12.24
CA LEU A 335 -7.03 2.86 11.22
C LEU A 335 -7.87 3.23 10.00
N ILE A 336 -7.29 3.09 8.81
CA ILE A 336 -8.02 3.08 7.55
C ILE A 336 -8.08 1.63 7.08
N VAL A 337 -9.29 1.14 6.87
CA VAL A 337 -9.56 -0.25 6.44
C VAL A 337 -10.35 -0.19 5.14
N PRO A 338 -9.66 0.01 3.99
CA PRO A 338 -10.34 0.20 2.71
C PRO A 338 -10.91 -1.12 2.21
N ALA A 339 -12.18 -1.11 1.82
CA ALA A 339 -12.84 -2.18 1.08
C ALA A 339 -12.53 -3.60 1.62
N LEU A 340 -12.69 -3.81 2.93
CA LEU A 340 -12.49 -5.10 3.59
C LEU A 340 -13.63 -6.07 3.22
N TYR A 341 -13.66 -6.46 1.95
CA TYR A 341 -14.72 -7.24 1.33
C TYR A 341 -14.85 -8.64 1.92
N SER A 342 -13.72 -9.30 2.17
CA SER A 342 -13.63 -10.64 2.73
C SER A 342 -12.93 -10.59 4.09
N ALA A 343 -13.61 -10.94 5.15
CA ALA A 343 -13.02 -10.92 6.49
C ALA A 343 -13.63 -11.97 7.40
N PRO A 344 -12.82 -12.72 8.20
CA PRO A 344 -13.36 -13.57 9.24
C PRO A 344 -13.96 -12.72 10.36
N GLU A 345 -15.00 -13.22 11.04
CA GLU A 345 -15.63 -12.54 12.18
C GLU A 345 -14.62 -12.09 13.24
N SER A 346 -13.55 -12.86 13.46
CA SER A 346 -12.52 -12.52 14.43
C SER A 346 -11.80 -11.20 14.14
N LEU A 347 -11.66 -10.81 12.86
CA LEU A 347 -11.12 -9.53 12.46
C LEU A 347 -12.14 -8.42 12.68
N LEU A 348 -13.40 -8.64 12.28
CA LEU A 348 -14.47 -7.66 12.46
C LEU A 348 -14.70 -7.34 13.95
N LEU A 349 -14.68 -8.35 14.83
CA LEU A 349 -14.74 -8.18 16.28
C LEU A 349 -13.53 -7.43 16.85
N ALA A 350 -12.33 -7.65 16.30
CA ALA A 350 -11.15 -6.91 16.72
C ALA A 350 -11.25 -5.43 16.35
N LEU A 351 -11.80 -5.09 15.16
CA LEU A 351 -12.06 -3.72 14.73
C LEU A 351 -13.15 -3.06 15.60
N ASP A 352 -14.26 -3.76 15.89
CA ASP A 352 -15.28 -3.26 16.83
C ASP A 352 -14.67 -2.93 18.20
N SER A 353 -13.90 -3.87 18.75
CA SER A 353 -13.22 -3.68 20.04
C SER A 353 -12.22 -2.53 20.02
N TYR A 354 -11.48 -2.35 18.94
CA TYR A 354 -10.54 -1.25 18.78
C TYR A 354 -11.26 0.11 18.88
N VAL A 355 -12.38 0.27 18.17
CA VAL A 355 -13.18 1.51 18.23
C VAL A 355 -13.79 1.69 19.61
N ARG A 356 -14.38 0.66 20.19
CA ARG A 356 -14.99 0.71 21.53
C ARG A 356 -14.00 1.18 22.60
N ASN A 357 -12.72 0.85 22.46
CA ASN A 357 -11.65 1.20 23.39
C ASN A 357 -10.98 2.55 23.10
N GLY A 358 -11.41 3.31 22.10
CA GLY A 358 -10.94 4.68 21.84
C GLY A 358 -10.16 4.87 20.55
N GLY A 359 -10.01 3.82 19.72
CA GLY A 359 -9.45 3.93 18.39
C GLY A 359 -10.42 4.59 17.40
N HIS A 360 -9.90 5.11 16.31
CA HIS A 360 -10.71 5.71 15.25
C HIS A 360 -10.60 4.87 13.97
N LEU A 361 -11.75 4.53 13.37
CA LEU A 361 -11.82 3.66 12.21
C LEU A 361 -12.41 4.41 11.00
N ILE A 362 -11.67 4.44 9.90
CA ILE A 362 -12.15 4.87 8.59
C ILE A 362 -12.28 3.63 7.72
N THR A 363 -13.45 3.40 7.14
CA THR A 363 -13.67 2.24 6.25
C THR A 363 -14.63 2.59 5.12
N THR A 364 -14.79 1.68 4.17
CA THR A 364 -15.55 1.98 2.94
C THR A 364 -16.57 0.90 2.62
N PHE A 365 -17.32 1.17 1.58
CA PHE A 365 -18.22 0.21 0.93
C PHE A 365 -17.58 -1.17 0.78
N ARG A 366 -18.41 -2.20 0.73
CA ARG A 366 -18.06 -3.62 0.72
C ARG A 366 -17.30 -4.12 1.96
N SER A 367 -17.03 -3.30 2.97
CA SER A 367 -16.38 -3.80 4.20
C SER A 367 -17.33 -4.60 5.05
N GLY A 368 -16.85 -5.77 5.56
CA GLY A 368 -17.65 -6.68 6.36
C GLY A 368 -18.77 -7.40 5.57
N PHE A 369 -18.62 -7.50 4.25
CA PHE A 369 -19.66 -8.03 3.37
C PHE A 369 -19.69 -9.55 3.30
N SER A 370 -18.51 -10.19 3.30
CA SER A 370 -18.38 -11.64 3.22
C SER A 370 -17.32 -12.20 4.17
N ASP A 371 -17.42 -13.50 4.45
CA ASP A 371 -16.43 -14.26 5.19
C ASP A 371 -15.14 -14.52 4.36
N GLU A 372 -14.22 -15.28 4.93
CA GLU A 372 -12.92 -15.63 4.31
C GLU A 372 -13.02 -16.51 3.04
N TYR A 373 -14.22 -17.06 2.75
CA TYR A 373 -14.51 -17.84 1.55
C TYR A 373 -15.35 -17.09 0.52
N LEU A 374 -15.52 -15.78 0.66
CA LEU A 374 -16.39 -14.92 -0.14
C LEU A 374 -17.88 -15.29 -0.05
N LYS A 375 -18.30 -15.96 1.01
CA LYS A 375 -19.70 -16.22 1.31
C LYS A 375 -20.30 -15.01 2.00
N ILE A 376 -21.33 -14.44 1.42
CA ILE A 376 -21.96 -13.21 1.93
C ILE A 376 -22.61 -13.50 3.29
N TYR A 377 -22.35 -12.65 4.27
CA TYR A 377 -23.02 -12.70 5.56
C TYR A 377 -24.53 -12.47 5.40
N PRO A 378 -25.39 -13.35 5.98
CA PRO A 378 -26.83 -13.36 5.70
C PRO A 378 -27.65 -12.37 6.53
N ASP A 379 -27.00 -11.55 7.33
CA ASP A 379 -27.62 -10.56 8.22
C ASP A 379 -27.50 -9.13 7.68
N MET A 380 -27.85 -8.17 8.51
CA MET A 380 -27.83 -6.75 8.15
C MET A 380 -26.41 -6.27 7.87
N GLN A 381 -26.18 -5.72 6.71
CA GLN A 381 -24.88 -5.21 6.30
C GLN A 381 -24.59 -3.82 6.91
N PRO A 382 -23.35 -3.58 7.33
CA PRO A 382 -22.13 -4.40 7.17
C PRO A 382 -21.84 -5.36 8.35
N HIS A 383 -22.70 -6.31 8.61
CA HIS A 383 -22.55 -7.41 9.56
C HIS A 383 -22.17 -6.93 10.97
N ILE A 384 -21.14 -7.50 11.60
CA ILE A 384 -20.65 -7.12 12.95
C ILE A 384 -20.35 -5.62 13.05
N LEU A 385 -19.89 -4.99 11.98
CA LEU A 385 -19.51 -3.58 11.99
C LEU A 385 -20.72 -2.62 12.04
N HIS A 386 -21.94 -3.09 11.81
CA HIS A 386 -23.14 -2.24 11.74
C HIS A 386 -23.34 -1.42 13.04
N GLU A 387 -23.12 -2.01 14.22
CA GLU A 387 -23.30 -1.27 15.49
C GLU A 387 -22.23 -0.20 15.68
N CYS A 388 -20.95 -0.53 15.45
CA CYS A 388 -19.89 0.45 15.66
C CYS A 388 -19.92 1.57 14.60
N LEU A 389 -20.35 1.26 13.38
CA LEU A 389 -20.54 2.25 12.32
C LEU A 389 -21.84 3.06 12.50
N GLY A 390 -22.82 2.54 13.25
CA GLY A 390 -24.10 3.18 13.53
C GLY A 390 -24.98 3.37 12.30
N LEU A 391 -24.83 2.52 11.31
CA LEU A 391 -25.50 2.57 10.02
C LEU A 391 -25.70 1.17 9.44
N HIS A 392 -26.61 1.07 8.49
CA HIS A 392 -26.78 -0.14 7.68
C HIS A 392 -27.13 0.20 6.24
N TYR A 393 -27.03 -0.79 5.36
CA TYR A 393 -27.56 -0.72 4.00
C TYR A 393 -28.15 -2.07 3.59
N ASP A 394 -29.17 -2.02 2.77
CA ASP A 394 -29.86 -3.19 2.22
C ASP A 394 -29.84 -3.22 0.68
N GLN A 395 -29.39 -2.15 0.06
CA GLN A 395 -29.29 -1.99 -1.39
C GLN A 395 -27.98 -1.30 -1.79
N PHE A 396 -27.46 -1.72 -2.93
CA PHE A 396 -26.31 -1.13 -3.57
C PHE A 396 -26.44 -1.18 -5.09
N THR A 397 -25.71 -0.32 -5.79
CA THR A 397 -25.70 -0.23 -7.24
C THR A 397 -24.41 0.40 -7.77
N HIS A 398 -24.24 0.41 -9.07
CA HIS A 398 -23.29 1.29 -9.75
C HIS A 398 -23.91 2.68 -9.90
N PRO A 399 -23.18 3.76 -9.58
CA PRO A 399 -23.69 5.11 -9.71
C PRO A 399 -23.76 5.55 -11.18
N HIS A 400 -24.88 6.16 -11.58
CA HIS A 400 -25.06 6.78 -12.89
C HIS A 400 -25.53 8.23 -12.70
N HIS A 401 -24.64 9.19 -12.96
CA HIS A 401 -24.93 10.63 -12.82
C HIS A 401 -25.49 10.99 -11.44
N VAL A 402 -24.85 10.49 -10.40
CA VAL A 402 -25.18 10.77 -9.00
C VAL A 402 -24.10 11.67 -8.41
N ASP A 403 -24.46 12.90 -8.09
CA ASP A 403 -23.56 13.83 -7.42
C ASP A 403 -23.57 13.61 -5.90
N ILE A 404 -22.49 14.06 -5.25
CA ILE A 404 -22.30 14.02 -3.81
C ILE A 404 -22.06 15.42 -3.31
N VAL A 405 -22.69 15.76 -2.18
CA VAL A 405 -22.56 17.05 -1.54
C VAL A 405 -22.27 16.90 -0.06
N PRO A 406 -21.38 17.73 0.52
CA PRO A 406 -21.18 17.78 1.97
C PRO A 406 -22.42 18.34 2.65
N VAL A 407 -22.78 17.76 3.79
CA VAL A 407 -23.91 18.23 4.61
C VAL A 407 -23.45 18.87 5.92
N GLN A 408 -22.17 18.73 6.26
CA GLN A 408 -21.58 19.31 7.46
C GLN A 408 -20.72 20.53 7.13
N SER A 409 -20.90 21.59 7.93
CA SER A 409 -20.18 22.87 7.76
C SER A 409 -18.68 22.77 8.03
N ASP A 410 -18.26 21.79 8.84
CA ASP A 410 -16.87 21.54 9.20
C ASP A 410 -16.04 20.99 8.03
N VAL A 411 -16.64 20.18 7.15
CA VAL A 411 -16.01 19.75 5.89
C VAL A 411 -15.75 20.95 4.97
N MET A 412 -16.75 21.83 4.82
CA MET A 412 -16.58 23.06 4.05
C MET A 412 -15.54 23.99 4.68
N ALA A 413 -15.53 24.09 6.01
CA ALA A 413 -14.55 24.90 6.72
C ALA A 413 -13.12 24.33 6.58
N ALA A 414 -12.96 23.01 6.56
CA ALA A 414 -11.68 22.36 6.29
C ALA A 414 -11.19 22.68 4.88
N ALA A 415 -12.04 22.56 3.87
CA ALA A 415 -11.70 22.91 2.49
C ALA A 415 -11.25 24.37 2.34
N GLN A 416 -12.02 25.30 2.85
CA GLN A 416 -11.69 26.73 2.81
C GLN A 416 -10.38 27.06 3.54
N LYS A 417 -10.12 26.37 4.64
CA LYS A 417 -8.95 26.59 5.47
C LYS A 417 -7.66 26.06 4.85
N HIS A 418 -7.71 24.88 4.23
CA HIS A 418 -6.51 24.16 3.77
C HIS A 418 -6.20 24.37 2.29
N PHE A 419 -7.21 24.64 1.45
CA PHE A 419 -7.01 24.72 -0.01
C PHE A 419 -7.11 26.16 -0.57
N SER A 420 -7.05 27.18 0.29
CA SER A 420 -6.94 28.60 -0.10
C SER A 420 -8.02 29.08 -1.07
N HIS A 421 -9.27 28.87 -0.73
CA HIS A 421 -10.42 29.45 -1.43
C HIS A 421 -11.07 30.59 -0.60
N PRO A 422 -10.30 31.62 -0.18
CA PRO A 422 -10.78 32.56 0.86
C PRO A 422 -11.93 33.48 0.43
N ASP A 423 -12.18 33.68 -0.88
CA ASP A 423 -13.12 34.67 -1.40
C ASP A 423 -13.99 34.19 -2.57
N ASP A 424 -14.00 32.90 -2.88
CA ASP A 424 -14.81 32.39 -4.00
C ASP A 424 -16.24 32.06 -3.52
N SER A 425 -17.14 33.03 -3.70
CA SER A 425 -18.59 32.83 -3.41
C SER A 425 -19.25 31.79 -4.32
N ALA A 426 -18.53 31.29 -5.34
CA ALA A 426 -18.95 30.22 -6.24
C ALA A 426 -18.28 28.86 -5.89
N PHE A 427 -17.42 28.81 -4.86
CA PHE A 427 -16.78 27.57 -4.46
C PHE A 427 -17.82 26.52 -4.05
N SER A 428 -17.82 25.41 -4.73
CA SER A 428 -18.69 24.27 -4.47
C SER A 428 -17.86 23.01 -4.34
N LEU A 429 -17.86 22.42 -3.17
CA LEU A 429 -17.18 21.15 -2.89
C LEU A 429 -18.13 19.99 -3.24
N THR A 430 -18.35 19.78 -4.53
CA THR A 430 -19.18 18.68 -5.05
C THR A 430 -18.33 17.69 -5.81
N SER A 431 -18.78 16.45 -5.91
CA SER A 431 -18.15 15.40 -6.72
C SER A 431 -19.22 14.48 -7.30
N SER A 432 -18.84 13.69 -8.29
CA SER A 432 -19.68 12.60 -8.77
C SER A 432 -19.29 11.29 -8.10
N ALA A 433 -20.28 10.49 -7.68
CA ALA A 433 -20.07 9.13 -7.22
C ALA A 433 -19.53 8.26 -8.37
N CYS A 434 -18.60 7.38 -8.06
CA CYS A 434 -18.03 6.46 -9.03
C CYS A 434 -17.85 5.05 -8.44
N GLU A 435 -17.58 4.07 -9.28
CA GLU A 435 -17.28 2.67 -8.97
C GLU A 435 -18.42 1.89 -8.31
N TRP A 436 -18.89 2.29 -7.16
CA TRP A 436 -19.85 1.59 -6.31
C TRP A 436 -20.65 2.56 -5.46
N MET A 437 -21.88 2.20 -5.12
CA MET A 437 -22.77 3.04 -4.32
C MET A 437 -23.67 2.18 -3.43
N GLU A 438 -23.58 2.37 -2.12
CA GLU A 438 -24.46 1.80 -1.11
C GLU A 438 -25.49 2.82 -0.64
N LEU A 439 -26.72 2.38 -0.44
CA LEU A 439 -27.81 3.25 0.02
C LEU A 439 -27.85 3.26 1.55
N ILE A 440 -26.96 4.04 2.17
CA ILE A 440 -26.76 4.05 3.62
C ILE A 440 -27.94 4.68 4.34
N THR A 441 -28.51 3.94 5.29
CA THR A 441 -29.43 4.44 6.32
C THR A 441 -28.65 4.62 7.62
N CYS A 442 -28.69 5.81 8.19
CA CYS A 442 -28.06 6.11 9.48
C CYS A 442 -28.98 5.73 10.63
N ASP A 443 -28.49 4.92 11.57
CA ASP A 443 -29.16 4.54 12.81
C ASP A 443 -28.77 5.50 13.95
N THR A 444 -27.50 5.49 14.33
CA THR A 444 -26.88 6.42 15.27
C THR A 444 -25.84 7.32 14.61
N ALA A 445 -25.39 6.96 13.43
CA ALA A 445 -24.43 7.75 12.65
C ALA A 445 -25.05 9.06 12.15
N VAL A 446 -24.18 10.03 11.87
CA VAL A 446 -24.55 11.34 11.33
C VAL A 446 -24.00 11.45 9.90
N PRO A 447 -24.83 11.79 8.91
CA PRO A 447 -24.35 11.98 7.54
C PRO A 447 -23.28 13.07 7.45
N VAL A 448 -22.21 12.77 6.74
CA VAL A 448 -21.12 13.71 6.37
C VAL A 448 -21.30 14.16 4.92
N LEU A 449 -21.58 13.21 4.04
CA LEU A 449 -21.90 13.43 2.64
C LEU A 449 -23.25 12.80 2.31
N LYS A 450 -23.98 13.40 1.36
CA LYS A 450 -25.23 12.85 0.82
C LYS A 450 -25.21 12.77 -0.69
N TYR A 451 -25.99 11.86 -1.23
CA TYR A 451 -26.28 11.81 -2.66
C TYR A 451 -27.19 12.98 -3.06
N SER A 452 -26.83 13.68 -4.11
CA SER A 452 -27.63 14.75 -4.72
C SER A 452 -28.35 14.21 -5.96
N HIS A 453 -29.37 13.40 -5.73
CA HIS A 453 -30.16 12.79 -6.78
C HIS A 453 -31.60 12.53 -6.28
N PRO A 454 -32.65 12.83 -7.04
CA PRO A 454 -34.06 12.75 -6.56
C PRO A 454 -34.47 11.38 -6.02
N ALA A 455 -33.87 10.29 -6.50
CA ALA A 455 -34.15 8.94 -6.01
C ALA A 455 -33.35 8.58 -4.73
N TYR A 456 -32.22 9.25 -4.47
CA TYR A 456 -31.25 8.82 -3.46
C TYR A 456 -30.94 9.85 -2.38
N GLU A 457 -31.52 11.08 -2.44
CA GLU A 457 -31.23 12.19 -1.51
C GLU A 457 -31.50 11.88 -0.02
N ARG A 458 -32.32 10.87 0.26
CA ARG A 458 -32.61 10.39 1.62
C ARG A 458 -31.47 9.58 2.23
N TYR A 459 -30.54 9.07 1.41
CA TYR A 459 -29.45 8.23 1.86
C TYR A 459 -28.16 9.02 2.04
N ALA A 460 -27.33 8.56 2.97
CA ALA A 460 -25.98 9.09 3.11
C ALA A 460 -25.01 8.45 2.09
N ALA A 461 -24.06 9.26 1.60
CA ALA A 461 -22.92 8.80 0.81
C ALA A 461 -21.69 8.53 1.69
N ALA A 462 -21.57 9.27 2.82
CA ALA A 462 -20.65 8.99 3.90
C ALA A 462 -21.26 9.42 5.23
N ALA A 463 -20.93 8.71 6.31
CA ALA A 463 -21.43 8.98 7.65
C ALA A 463 -20.38 8.74 8.72
N LYS A 464 -20.45 9.46 9.85
CA LYS A 464 -19.59 9.29 11.01
C LYS A 464 -20.41 8.88 12.24
N ASN A 465 -19.80 8.12 13.14
CA ASN A 465 -20.46 7.68 14.39
C ASN A 465 -19.51 7.77 15.59
N GLN A 466 -20.06 8.00 16.76
CA GLN A 466 -19.37 7.85 18.05
C GLN A 466 -19.76 6.49 18.63
N TYR A 467 -18.74 5.68 18.97
CA TYR A 467 -18.99 4.35 19.51
C TYR A 467 -18.00 4.00 20.63
N GLY A 468 -18.54 3.76 21.83
CA GLY A 468 -17.67 3.62 23.00
C GLY A 468 -16.84 4.89 23.24
N ASN A 469 -15.53 4.76 23.27
CA ASN A 469 -14.59 5.87 23.43
C ASN A 469 -14.00 6.35 22.10
N GLY A 470 -14.30 5.69 20.99
CA GLY A 470 -13.76 5.98 19.66
C GLY A 470 -14.81 6.50 18.68
N SER A 471 -14.41 6.65 17.45
CA SER A 471 -15.24 7.18 16.37
C SER A 471 -15.03 6.40 15.08
N THR A 472 -16.04 6.41 14.21
CA THR A 472 -15.95 5.80 12.88
C THR A 472 -16.31 6.78 11.78
N LEU A 473 -15.75 6.58 10.60
CA LEU A 473 -16.11 7.24 9.35
C LEU A 473 -16.27 6.17 8.27
N TYR A 474 -17.43 6.15 7.64
CA TYR A 474 -17.76 5.18 6.58
C TYR A 474 -18.08 5.87 5.28
N PHE A 475 -17.48 5.40 4.19
CA PHE A 475 -17.76 5.85 2.83
C PHE A 475 -18.53 4.78 2.07
N GLY A 476 -19.79 5.01 1.74
CA GLY A 476 -20.63 4.10 0.96
C GLY A 476 -20.40 4.17 -0.56
N THR A 477 -19.53 5.05 -1.00
CA THR A 477 -19.16 5.24 -2.41
C THR A 477 -17.77 5.84 -2.51
N MET A 478 -17.13 5.63 -3.67
CA MET A 478 -15.95 6.38 -4.09
C MET A 478 -16.39 7.61 -4.89
N PHE A 479 -15.53 8.62 -4.98
CA PHE A 479 -15.78 9.83 -5.77
C PHE A 479 -14.46 10.44 -6.26
N GLU A 480 -14.56 11.32 -7.29
CA GLU A 480 -13.41 11.76 -8.07
C GLU A 480 -12.67 12.98 -7.48
N ASN A 481 -13.36 13.79 -6.65
CA ASN A 481 -12.79 15.05 -6.15
C ASN A 481 -11.86 14.80 -4.96
N ASP A 482 -10.56 14.94 -5.18
CA ASP A 482 -9.52 14.75 -4.15
C ASP A 482 -9.66 15.75 -2.99
N GLU A 483 -9.98 17.03 -3.26
CA GLU A 483 -10.13 18.05 -2.21
C GLU A 483 -11.33 17.73 -1.29
N LEU A 484 -12.39 17.12 -1.84
CA LEU A 484 -13.52 16.66 -1.02
C LEU A 484 -13.08 15.54 -0.07
N LEU A 485 -12.34 14.55 -0.56
CA LEU A 485 -11.82 13.47 0.29
C LEU A 485 -10.90 14.01 1.38
N GLU A 486 -9.92 14.83 0.99
CA GLU A 486 -8.95 15.44 1.89
C GLU A 486 -9.63 16.29 2.96
N SER A 487 -10.66 17.07 2.58
CA SER A 487 -11.46 17.88 3.52
C SER A 487 -12.24 17.04 4.51
N VAL A 488 -12.82 15.93 4.08
CA VAL A 488 -13.53 14.98 4.96
C VAL A 488 -12.55 14.33 5.93
N LEU A 489 -11.38 13.88 5.45
CA LEU A 489 -10.34 13.28 6.29
C LEU A 489 -9.81 14.28 7.31
N LEU A 490 -9.45 15.50 6.90
CA LEU A 490 -8.97 16.55 7.80
C LEU A 490 -10.00 16.91 8.87
N SER A 491 -11.28 17.05 8.48
CA SER A 491 -12.37 17.32 9.41
C SER A 491 -12.50 16.22 10.47
N PHE A 492 -12.50 14.96 10.04
CA PHE A 492 -12.58 13.80 10.94
C PHE A 492 -11.36 13.68 11.85
N LEU A 493 -10.16 13.77 11.31
CA LEU A 493 -8.91 13.68 12.08
C LEU A 493 -8.78 14.83 13.09
N HIS A 494 -9.23 16.04 12.74
CA HIS A 494 -9.25 17.18 13.66
C HIS A 494 -10.26 16.95 14.81
N GLU A 495 -11.46 16.47 14.50
CA GLU A 495 -12.50 16.18 15.49
C GLU A 495 -12.07 15.09 16.51
N THR A 496 -11.31 14.09 16.05
CA THR A 496 -10.81 13.01 16.90
C THR A 496 -9.59 13.40 17.73
N GLY A 497 -9.00 14.57 17.49
CA GLY A 497 -7.78 15.01 18.17
C GLY A 497 -6.53 14.26 17.72
N PHE A 498 -6.51 13.75 16.48
CA PHE A 498 -5.39 13.03 15.91
C PHE A 498 -4.07 13.82 16.03
N SER A 499 -3.01 13.15 16.51
CA SER A 499 -1.72 13.78 16.83
C SER A 499 -0.61 13.46 15.82
N GLY A 500 -0.88 12.58 14.85
CA GLY A 500 0.14 12.01 13.97
C GLY A 500 0.53 12.85 12.74
N GLY A 501 0.11 14.11 12.66
CA GLY A 501 0.41 15.01 11.54
C GLY A 501 0.14 16.47 11.88
N ASP A 502 0.57 17.37 11.00
CA ASP A 502 0.24 18.80 11.10
C ASP A 502 -1.10 19.07 10.41
N LEU A 503 -2.14 19.27 11.21
CA LEU A 503 -3.51 19.59 10.73
C LEU A 503 -3.79 21.10 10.76
N SER A 504 -2.75 21.95 10.87
CA SER A 504 -2.91 23.41 10.84
C SER A 504 -3.22 23.91 9.43
N SER A 505 -3.80 25.11 9.32
CA SER A 505 -4.06 25.77 8.02
C SER A 505 -2.80 26.08 7.22
N ASP A 506 -1.66 26.15 7.90
CA ASP A 506 -0.38 26.50 7.30
C ASP A 506 0.47 25.26 7.04
N ALA A 507 -0.09 24.04 7.25
CA ALA A 507 0.58 22.79 6.97
C ALA A 507 0.95 22.72 5.49
N PRO A 508 2.19 22.37 5.16
CA PRO A 508 2.60 22.18 3.78
C PRO A 508 1.84 20.99 3.15
N HIS A 509 1.49 21.14 1.88
CA HIS A 509 0.86 20.11 1.06
C HIS A 509 1.68 19.82 -0.18
N TYR A 510 1.35 18.72 -0.86
CA TYR A 510 1.88 18.44 -2.19
C TYR A 510 1.81 19.70 -3.08
N PRO A 511 2.85 20.02 -3.86
CA PRO A 511 4.01 19.19 -4.23
C PRO A 511 5.20 19.22 -3.25
N LEU A 512 5.11 19.89 -2.12
CA LEU A 512 6.13 19.80 -1.07
C LEU A 512 5.79 18.65 -0.12
N ILE A 513 6.64 17.64 -0.10
CA ILE A 513 6.50 16.47 0.79
C ILE A 513 7.50 16.55 1.93
N ILE A 514 7.01 16.30 3.15
CA ILE A 514 7.81 16.26 4.37
C ILE A 514 7.76 14.86 4.96
N LYS A 515 8.94 14.28 5.17
CA LYS A 515 9.09 12.97 5.82
C LYS A 515 9.94 13.11 7.09
N ARG A 516 9.58 12.35 8.12
CA ARG A 516 10.29 12.39 9.41
C ARG A 516 10.65 10.99 9.89
N GLY A 517 11.66 10.91 10.74
CA GLY A 517 12.02 9.67 11.42
C GLY A 517 13.19 9.89 12.37
N ILE A 518 13.56 8.84 13.09
CA ILE A 518 14.67 8.84 14.05
C ILE A 518 15.76 7.92 13.50
N ASN A 519 16.99 8.42 13.39
CA ASN A 519 18.13 7.65 12.90
C ASN A 519 18.77 6.77 13.99
N ASP A 520 19.75 5.96 13.62
CA ASP A 520 20.51 5.08 14.53
C ASP A 520 21.13 5.80 15.73
N SER A 521 21.44 7.10 15.59
CA SER A 521 22.03 7.92 16.66
C SER A 521 20.97 8.52 17.58
N GLY A 522 19.69 8.21 17.38
CA GLY A 522 18.58 8.74 18.16
C GLY A 522 18.24 10.20 17.84
N LYS A 523 18.73 10.71 16.70
CA LYS A 523 18.44 12.06 16.23
C LYS A 523 17.26 12.06 15.26
N GLU A 524 16.44 13.08 15.37
CA GLU A 524 15.31 13.29 14.46
C GLU A 524 15.83 13.82 13.12
N LEU A 525 15.35 13.19 12.02
CA LEU A 525 15.57 13.65 10.65
C LEU A 525 14.27 14.19 10.07
N CYS A 526 14.38 15.32 9.38
CA CYS A 526 13.29 15.89 8.59
C CYS A 526 13.75 16.07 7.15
N TYR A 527 13.09 15.36 6.23
CA TYR A 527 13.32 15.45 4.79
C TYR A 527 12.30 16.40 4.19
N TYR A 528 12.78 17.35 3.38
CA TYR A 528 11.98 18.25 2.57
C TYR A 528 12.20 17.90 1.09
N LEU A 529 11.15 17.50 0.41
CA LEU A 529 11.17 16.91 -0.93
C LEU A 529 10.24 17.73 -1.83
N ASN A 530 10.79 18.46 -2.78
CA ASN A 530 10.01 19.28 -3.71
C ASN A 530 9.68 18.49 -4.99
N TYR A 531 8.45 18.02 -5.12
CA TYR A 531 7.94 17.33 -6.31
C TYR A 531 7.39 18.28 -7.37
N SER A 532 8.02 19.44 -7.53
CA SER A 532 7.68 20.43 -8.55
C SER A 532 8.92 20.89 -9.30
N LYS A 533 8.74 21.28 -10.55
CA LYS A 533 9.78 21.96 -11.33
C LYS A 533 10.09 23.38 -10.82
N ASP A 534 9.15 23.96 -10.09
CA ASP A 534 9.28 25.33 -9.58
C ASP A 534 9.93 25.33 -8.19
N PRO A 535 10.77 26.33 -7.88
CA PRO A 535 11.34 26.49 -6.55
C PRO A 535 10.26 26.69 -5.48
N VAL A 536 10.48 26.15 -4.30
CA VAL A 536 9.61 26.32 -3.13
C VAL A 536 10.41 26.73 -1.92
N SER A 537 9.83 27.57 -1.06
CA SER A 537 10.39 27.97 0.22
C SER A 537 9.48 27.52 1.35
N VAL A 538 10.01 26.77 2.29
CA VAL A 538 9.27 26.22 3.44
C VAL A 538 9.86 26.72 4.76
N THR A 539 9.01 27.04 5.72
CA THR A 539 9.47 27.37 7.09
C THR A 539 9.75 26.10 7.87
N HIS A 540 10.93 25.98 8.45
CA HIS A 540 11.29 24.87 9.33
C HIS A 540 10.64 25.06 10.69
N HIS A 541 9.70 24.21 11.06
CA HIS A 541 9.01 24.22 12.36
C HIS A 541 9.58 23.20 13.37
N GLY A 542 10.64 22.46 12.98
CA GLY A 542 11.32 21.50 13.86
C GLY A 542 12.27 22.17 14.85
N LYS A 543 12.98 21.33 15.61
CA LYS A 543 14.07 21.79 16.50
C LYS A 543 15.22 22.37 15.68
N ASN A 544 16.09 23.14 16.35
CA ASN A 544 17.34 23.59 15.75
C ASN A 544 18.20 22.40 15.35
N GLY A 545 18.83 22.47 14.18
CA GLY A 545 19.60 21.36 13.63
C GLY A 545 20.59 21.79 12.56
N VAL A 546 21.00 20.84 11.75
CA VAL A 546 21.91 21.05 10.61
C VAL A 546 21.28 20.45 9.35
N GLU A 547 21.24 21.25 8.27
CA GLU A 547 20.94 20.70 6.94
C GLU A 547 22.20 19.93 6.47
N LEU A 548 22.05 18.60 6.34
CA LEU A 548 23.20 17.69 6.22
C LEU A 548 23.96 17.82 4.90
N ILE A 549 23.29 18.19 3.81
CA ILE A 549 23.89 18.23 2.47
C ILE A 549 24.75 19.49 2.31
N SER A 550 24.25 20.64 2.75
CA SER A 550 24.94 21.93 2.71
C SER A 550 25.77 22.23 3.95
N GLU A 551 25.64 21.40 5.01
CA GLU A 551 26.27 21.61 6.32
C GLU A 551 25.86 22.93 6.99
N THR A 552 24.66 23.46 6.65
CA THR A 552 24.18 24.76 7.13
C THR A 552 23.36 24.57 8.42
N ALA A 553 23.65 25.40 9.43
CA ALA A 553 22.84 25.43 10.65
C ALA A 553 21.43 25.97 10.36
N ILE A 554 20.41 25.25 10.81
CA ILE A 554 19.00 25.60 10.67
C ILE A 554 18.40 25.83 12.06
N VAL A 555 17.69 26.94 12.20
CA VAL A 555 16.99 27.31 13.45
C VAL A 555 15.49 27.25 13.18
N CYS A 556 14.70 26.88 14.18
CA CYS A 556 13.23 26.94 14.10
C CYS A 556 12.78 28.32 13.62
N GLY A 557 11.90 28.35 12.63
CA GLY A 557 11.45 29.57 11.95
C GLY A 557 12.29 30.00 10.75
N ASN A 558 13.45 29.37 10.49
CA ASN A 558 14.22 29.63 9.27
C ASN A 558 13.48 29.11 8.04
N LYS A 559 13.67 29.80 6.91
CA LYS A 559 13.25 29.30 5.60
C LYS A 559 14.30 28.33 5.04
N ILE A 560 13.81 27.29 4.42
CA ILE A 560 14.56 26.34 3.60
C ILE A 560 14.08 26.54 2.17
N ASP A 561 15.00 26.96 1.29
CA ASP A 561 14.73 27.18 -0.11
C ASP A 561 15.15 25.94 -0.91
N LEU A 562 14.22 25.35 -1.64
CA LEU A 562 14.42 24.19 -2.50
C LEU A 562 14.25 24.62 -3.96
N GLY A 563 15.22 24.29 -4.80
CA GLY A 563 15.04 24.38 -6.24
C GLY A 563 13.98 23.41 -6.76
N GLY A 564 13.66 23.47 -8.04
CA GLY A 564 12.82 22.46 -8.68
C GLY A 564 13.43 21.07 -8.49
N TRP A 565 12.63 20.09 -8.11
CA TRP A 565 13.05 18.72 -7.76
C TRP A 565 14.11 18.67 -6.63
N GLY A 566 14.10 19.68 -5.77
CA GLY A 566 15.10 19.88 -4.72
C GLY A 566 14.86 19.01 -3.49
N VAL A 567 15.96 18.73 -2.78
CA VAL A 567 15.96 17.93 -1.54
C VAL A 567 16.75 18.67 -0.47
N ALA A 568 16.25 18.70 0.76
CA ALA A 568 17.01 19.06 1.96
C ALA A 568 16.74 18.04 3.08
N VAL A 569 17.75 17.78 3.92
CA VAL A 569 17.66 16.86 5.06
C VAL A 569 18.19 17.55 6.29
N VAL A 570 17.33 17.82 7.26
CA VAL A 570 17.70 18.47 8.54
C VAL A 570 17.80 17.43 9.65
N GLU A 571 18.96 17.33 10.28
CA GLU A 571 19.18 16.53 11.49
C GLU A 571 19.06 17.43 12.74
N MET A 572 18.23 17.00 13.71
CA MET A 572 17.88 17.74 14.91
C MET A 572 18.30 17.02 16.19
#